data_3ff5c64e14fc0422e1b95f9e4e6f797e
#
_entry.id   3ff5c64e14fc0422e1b95f9e4e6f797e
#
_cell.length_a   1.000
_cell.length_b   1.000
_cell.length_c   1.000
_cell.angle_alpha   90.00
_cell.angle_beta   90.00
_cell.angle_gamma   90.00
#
_symmetry.space_group_name_H-M   'P 1'
#
loop_
_entity.id
_entity.type
_entity.pdbx_description
1 polymer ?
#
loop_
_entity_poly.entity_id
_entity_poly.type
_entity_poly.pdbx_seq_one_letter_code
_entity_poly.pdbx_strand_id
1 'polypeptide(L)'
;GDVWYYTVHLGWWKDEEEPFADQWNILAAAAGAKPLAFLLGDFNSEADVRGEGYDLILRSGWQDTYRLARQRDDGYTVVQAIDGWRDAPDAAAKKRIDQIWCSQAVPVHSSRVVFGGKQELRVSDHAGVLIEVER
;
A
#
# COMPACT_ATOMS: atom_id res chain seq x y z
N GLY A 1 18.44 11.24 -12.05
CA GLY A 1 17.58 12.23 -11.45
C GLY A 1 17.24 11.89 -10.00
N ASP A 2 16.61 12.81 -9.29
CA ASP A 2 16.22 12.60 -7.89
C ASP A 2 15.07 11.62 -7.78
N VAL A 3 15.11 10.81 -6.74
CA VAL A 3 14.02 9.91 -6.36
C VAL A 3 13.40 10.43 -5.06
N TRP A 4 12.09 10.53 -5.03
CA TRP A 4 11.34 11.06 -3.90
C TRP A 4 10.58 9.93 -3.21
N TYR A 5 10.63 9.90 -1.89
CA TYR A 5 9.94 8.91 -1.06
C TYR A 5 9.00 9.63 -0.10
N TYR A 6 7.75 9.23 -0.10
CA TYR A 6 6.72 9.74 0.80
C TYR A 6 6.16 8.59 1.63
N THR A 7 6.16 8.73 2.94
CA THR A 7 5.44 7.83 3.82
C THR A 7 4.06 8.43 4.10
N VAL A 8 3.01 7.63 3.97
CA VAL A 8 1.63 8.10 4.04
C VAL A 8 0.76 7.17 4.87
N HIS A 9 -0.32 7.73 5.40
CA HIS A 9 -1.39 6.99 6.04
C HIS A 9 -2.70 7.63 5.62
N LEU A 10 -3.45 6.97 4.73
CA LEU A 10 -4.71 7.49 4.18
C LEU A 10 -5.91 6.94 4.95
N GLY A 11 -7.05 7.60 4.83
CA GLY A 11 -8.32 7.16 5.36
C GLY A 11 -8.96 6.05 4.52
N TRP A 12 -10.07 5.50 5.01
CA TRP A 12 -10.87 4.51 4.29
C TRP A 12 -11.66 5.16 3.15
N TRP A 13 -12.05 4.32 2.18
CA TRP A 13 -12.81 4.78 1.01
C TRP A 13 -14.08 5.54 1.37
N LYS A 14 -14.82 5.05 2.36
CA LYS A 14 -16.09 5.60 2.81
C LYS A 14 -15.99 6.45 4.07
N ASP A 15 -14.80 6.89 4.45
CA ASP A 15 -14.65 7.79 5.59
C ASP A 15 -15.36 9.12 5.30
N GLU A 16 -16.21 9.57 6.22
CA GLU A 16 -17.01 10.79 6.02
C GLU A 16 -16.22 12.06 6.33
N GLU A 17 -15.26 12.00 7.24
CA GLU A 17 -14.44 13.15 7.64
C GLU A 17 -13.22 13.34 6.73
N GLU A 18 -12.58 12.23 6.39
CA GLU A 18 -11.36 12.22 5.58
C GLU A 18 -11.46 11.18 4.46
N PRO A 19 -12.33 11.41 3.46
CA PRO A 19 -12.52 10.45 2.39
C PRO A 19 -11.25 10.24 1.58
N PHE A 20 -10.96 8.99 1.29
CA PHE A 20 -9.77 8.56 0.57
C PHE A 20 -9.52 9.36 -0.72
N ALA A 21 -10.58 9.59 -1.50
CA ALA A 21 -10.44 10.26 -2.80
C ALA A 21 -9.90 11.70 -2.66
N ASP A 22 -10.32 12.43 -1.64
CA ASP A 22 -9.86 13.79 -1.40
C ASP A 22 -8.39 13.81 -0.95
N GLN A 23 -8.01 12.89 -0.06
CA GLN A 23 -6.63 12.73 0.38
C GLN A 23 -5.72 12.30 -0.78
N TRP A 24 -6.19 11.36 -1.59
CA TRP A 24 -5.45 10.90 -2.77
C TRP A 24 -5.19 12.06 -3.75
N ASN A 25 -6.18 12.90 -4.03
CA ASN A 25 -6.02 14.01 -4.96
C ASN A 25 -4.92 14.99 -4.51
N ILE A 26 -4.84 15.27 -3.21
CA ILE A 26 -3.78 16.13 -2.65
C ILE A 26 -2.41 15.47 -2.79
N LEU A 27 -2.31 14.20 -2.40
CA LEU A 27 -1.07 13.45 -2.45
C LEU A 27 -0.56 13.28 -3.90
N ALA A 28 -1.45 12.90 -4.81
CA ALA A 28 -1.12 12.68 -6.21
C ALA A 28 -0.63 13.95 -6.90
N ALA A 29 -1.22 15.11 -6.58
CA ALA A 29 -0.77 16.40 -7.13
C ALA A 29 0.65 16.73 -6.68
N ALA A 30 0.96 16.53 -5.40
CA ALA A 30 2.28 16.83 -4.85
C ALA A 30 3.36 15.85 -5.35
N ALA A 31 3.10 14.55 -5.24
CA ALA A 31 4.07 13.52 -5.58
C ALA A 31 4.20 13.31 -7.10
N GLY A 32 3.10 13.44 -7.84
CA GLY A 32 3.08 13.30 -9.29
C GLY A 32 3.86 14.39 -10.05
N ALA A 33 4.14 15.50 -9.39
CA ALA A 33 4.99 16.56 -9.95
C ALA A 33 6.49 16.21 -9.92
N LYS A 34 6.88 15.12 -9.27
CA LYS A 34 8.28 14.72 -9.14
C LYS A 34 8.70 13.80 -10.30
N PRO A 35 9.99 13.82 -10.70
CA PRO A 35 10.47 12.95 -11.78
C PRO A 35 10.25 11.47 -11.52
N LEU A 36 10.52 11.02 -10.30
CA LEU A 36 10.21 9.66 -9.82
C LEU A 36 9.86 9.73 -8.34
N ALA A 37 8.69 9.23 -7.99
CA ALA A 37 8.23 9.20 -6.61
C ALA A 37 7.76 7.80 -6.21
N PHE A 38 8.03 7.45 -4.96
CA PHE A 38 7.48 6.28 -4.28
C PHE A 38 6.59 6.74 -3.14
N LEU A 39 5.44 6.11 -3.02
CA LEU A 39 4.49 6.29 -1.91
C LEU A 39 4.47 5.01 -1.10
N LEU A 40 4.75 5.10 0.19
CA LEU A 40 4.88 3.96 1.08
C LEU A 40 3.98 4.15 2.30
N GLY A 41 3.22 3.14 2.66
CA GLY A 41 2.47 3.18 3.92
C GLY A 41 1.13 2.47 3.88
N ASP A 42 0.30 2.82 4.86
CA ASP A 42 -1.06 2.31 4.99
C ASP A 42 -2.01 3.15 4.15
N PHE A 43 -2.52 2.53 3.08
CA PHE A 43 -3.48 3.16 2.18
C PHE A 43 -4.93 2.92 2.60
N ASN A 44 -5.16 2.10 3.63
CA ASN A 44 -6.51 1.74 4.08
C ASN A 44 -7.44 1.37 2.92
N SER A 45 -6.88 0.80 1.87
CA SER A 45 -7.59 0.37 0.67
C SER A 45 -7.07 -0.98 0.23
N GLU A 46 -7.94 -1.98 0.28
CA GLU A 46 -7.58 -3.35 -0.01
C GLU A 46 -7.29 -3.52 -1.51
N ALA A 47 -6.14 -4.11 -1.81
CA ALA A 47 -5.76 -4.40 -3.20
C ALA A 47 -6.73 -5.36 -3.91
N ASP A 48 -7.44 -6.19 -3.15
CA ASP A 48 -8.37 -7.18 -3.69
C ASP A 48 -9.79 -6.62 -3.91
N VAL A 49 -10.08 -5.39 -3.47
CA VAL A 49 -11.41 -4.76 -3.61
C VAL A 49 -11.45 -3.87 -4.84
N ARG A 50 -12.45 -4.10 -5.70
CA ARG A 50 -12.63 -3.33 -6.93
C ARG A 50 -13.50 -2.08 -6.69
N GLY A 51 -13.25 -1.04 -7.50
CA GLY A 51 -14.05 0.18 -7.53
C GLY A 51 -13.79 1.14 -6.39
N GLU A 52 -12.79 0.92 -5.58
CA GLU A 52 -12.42 1.77 -4.44
C GLU A 52 -11.00 2.36 -4.61
N GLY A 53 -10.32 2.65 -3.51
CA GLY A 53 -9.07 3.40 -3.50
C GLY A 53 -7.95 2.78 -4.31
N TYR A 54 -7.77 1.46 -4.23
CA TYR A 54 -6.76 0.77 -5.03
C TYR A 54 -6.95 1.01 -6.54
N ASP A 55 -8.17 0.87 -7.02
CA ASP A 55 -8.48 1.11 -8.43
C ASP A 55 -8.34 2.59 -8.81
N LEU A 56 -8.65 3.52 -7.90
CA LEU A 56 -8.43 4.95 -8.13
C LEU A 56 -6.95 5.27 -8.35
N ILE A 57 -6.07 4.70 -7.53
CA ILE A 57 -4.62 4.88 -7.69
C ILE A 57 -4.15 4.34 -9.03
N LEU A 58 -4.58 3.13 -9.40
CA LEU A 58 -4.24 2.53 -10.71
C LEU A 58 -4.69 3.41 -11.88
N ARG A 59 -5.94 3.89 -11.84
CA ARG A 59 -6.49 4.77 -12.89
C ARG A 59 -5.77 6.11 -12.98
N SER A 60 -5.15 6.54 -11.89
CA SER A 60 -4.34 7.76 -11.86
C SER A 60 -2.96 7.58 -12.50
N GLY A 61 -2.63 6.37 -12.98
CA GLY A 61 -1.38 6.08 -13.69
C GLY A 61 -0.25 5.59 -12.79
N TRP A 62 -0.47 5.46 -11.48
CA TRP A 62 0.54 4.93 -10.56
C TRP A 62 0.66 3.41 -10.69
N GLN A 63 1.84 2.90 -10.39
CA GLN A 63 2.18 1.48 -10.50
C GLN A 63 2.31 0.85 -9.11
N ASP A 64 1.60 -0.25 -8.89
CA ASP A 64 1.75 -1.06 -7.69
C ASP A 64 3.03 -1.89 -7.79
N THR A 65 4.01 -1.63 -6.94
CA THR A 65 5.31 -2.32 -7.00
C THR A 65 5.19 -3.81 -6.71
N TYR A 66 4.19 -4.26 -5.95
CA TYR A 66 3.90 -5.67 -5.75
C TYR A 66 3.58 -6.37 -7.08
N ARG A 67 2.80 -5.74 -7.95
CA ARG A 67 2.46 -6.29 -9.26
C ARG A 67 3.64 -6.28 -10.23
N LEU A 68 4.55 -5.31 -10.10
CA LEU A 68 5.74 -5.21 -10.92
C LEU A 68 6.80 -6.24 -10.51
N ALA A 69 6.79 -6.71 -9.27
CA ALA A 69 7.81 -7.59 -8.73
C ALA A 69 7.86 -8.93 -9.48
N ARG A 70 9.08 -9.36 -9.82
CA ARG A 70 9.33 -10.66 -10.45
C ARG A 70 9.14 -11.80 -9.45
N GLN A 71 9.50 -11.56 -8.19
CA GLN A 71 9.33 -12.50 -7.09
C GLN A 71 8.51 -11.83 -6.00
N ARG A 72 7.50 -12.51 -5.50
CA ARG A 72 6.63 -11.97 -4.47
C ARG A 72 5.97 -13.08 -3.65
N ASP A 73 5.72 -12.79 -2.38
CA ASP A 73 4.90 -13.60 -1.50
C ASP A 73 3.41 -13.25 -1.65
N ASP A 74 2.57 -13.63 -0.68
CA ASP A 74 1.15 -13.34 -0.73
C ASP A 74 0.80 -11.86 -0.53
N GLY A 75 1.72 -11.07 0.03
CA GLY A 75 1.60 -9.63 0.19
C GLY A 75 0.67 -9.15 1.30
N TYR A 76 0.01 -10.02 2.02
CA TYR A 76 -0.93 -9.64 3.08
C TYR A 76 -0.22 -9.04 4.28
N THR A 77 -0.60 -7.83 4.65
CA THR A 77 0.00 -7.08 5.77
C THR A 77 -0.85 -7.07 7.02
N VAL A 78 -2.15 -7.39 6.90
CA VAL A 78 -3.05 -7.65 8.02
C VAL A 78 -3.59 -9.06 7.86
N VAL A 79 -3.28 -9.94 8.82
CA VAL A 79 -3.62 -11.37 8.75
C VAL A 79 -4.44 -11.84 9.96
N GLN A 80 -4.80 -10.93 10.85
CA GLN A 80 -5.57 -11.20 12.05
C GLN A 80 -6.45 -9.99 12.38
N ALA A 81 -7.43 -10.20 13.25
CA ALA A 81 -8.24 -9.09 13.76
C ALA A 81 -7.35 -8.10 14.53
N ILE A 82 -7.50 -6.83 14.22
CA ILE A 82 -6.79 -5.73 14.87
C ILE A 82 -7.75 -4.94 15.74
N ASP A 83 -7.19 -4.19 16.69
CA ASP A 83 -7.99 -3.38 17.59
C ASP A 83 -8.82 -2.35 16.79
N GLY A 84 -10.08 -2.20 17.17
CA GLY A 84 -11.04 -1.37 16.44
C GLY A 84 -11.82 -2.10 15.33
N TRP A 85 -11.36 -3.29 14.91
CA TRP A 85 -12.01 -4.08 13.85
C TRP A 85 -12.51 -5.44 14.31
N ARG A 86 -12.31 -5.80 15.59
CA ARG A 86 -12.61 -7.14 16.09
C ARG A 86 -14.04 -7.60 15.87
N ASP A 87 -14.97 -6.66 15.89
CA ASP A 87 -16.41 -6.93 15.71
C ASP A 87 -16.88 -6.70 14.26
N ALA A 88 -15.98 -6.31 13.34
CA ALA A 88 -16.31 -6.16 11.94
C ALA A 88 -16.54 -7.54 11.30
N PRO A 89 -17.49 -7.68 10.34
CA PRO A 89 -17.77 -8.97 9.69
C PRO A 89 -16.55 -9.59 9.00
N ASP A 90 -15.61 -8.77 8.54
CA ASP A 90 -14.41 -9.16 7.81
C ASP A 90 -13.12 -9.04 8.66
N ALA A 91 -13.24 -8.90 10.00
CA ALA A 91 -12.11 -8.66 10.89
C ALA A 91 -10.99 -9.71 10.78
N ALA A 92 -11.35 -10.96 10.49
CA ALA A 92 -10.40 -12.06 10.32
C ALA A 92 -9.90 -12.22 8.88
N ALA A 93 -10.41 -11.46 7.93
CA ALA A 93 -9.99 -11.54 6.54
C ALA A 93 -8.58 -10.93 6.36
N LYS A 94 -7.76 -11.60 5.55
CA LYS A 94 -6.44 -11.09 5.19
C LYS A 94 -6.57 -9.87 4.28
N LYS A 95 -5.74 -8.84 4.52
CA LYS A 95 -5.78 -7.59 3.78
C LYS A 95 -4.38 -7.17 3.35
N ARG A 96 -4.26 -6.71 2.11
CA ARG A 96 -3.07 -6.02 1.61
C ARG A 96 -3.38 -4.53 1.51
N ILE A 97 -3.18 -3.80 2.59
CA ILE A 97 -3.47 -2.37 2.70
C ILE A 97 -2.21 -1.51 2.90
N ASP A 98 -1.11 -2.11 3.33
CA ASP A 98 0.20 -1.46 3.36
C ASP A 98 0.87 -1.74 2.02
N GLN A 99 1.14 -0.70 1.26
CA GLN A 99 1.51 -0.79 -0.15
C GLN A 99 2.67 0.15 -0.46
N ILE A 100 3.38 -0.16 -1.53
CA ILE A 100 4.39 0.72 -2.11
C ILE A 100 4.02 0.95 -3.57
N TRP A 101 3.79 2.21 -3.90
CA TRP A 101 3.46 2.66 -5.25
C TRP A 101 4.59 3.47 -5.86
N CYS A 102 4.76 3.42 -7.16
CA CYS A 102 5.68 4.30 -7.87
C CYS A 102 4.98 5.07 -8.99
N SER A 103 5.44 6.28 -9.25
CA SER A 103 4.82 7.18 -10.23
C SER A 103 5.01 6.73 -11.67
N GLN A 104 5.97 5.85 -11.92
CA GLN A 104 6.22 5.22 -13.21
C GLN A 104 6.80 3.82 -13.00
N ALA A 105 6.66 2.96 -14.00
CA ALA A 105 7.17 1.60 -13.91
C ALA A 105 8.69 1.58 -13.72
N VAL A 106 9.14 0.82 -12.74
CA VAL A 106 10.56 0.54 -12.46
C VAL A 106 10.77 -0.98 -12.40
N PRO A 107 11.98 -1.48 -12.65
CA PRO A 107 12.24 -2.91 -12.52
C PRO A 107 12.29 -3.31 -11.05
N VAL A 108 11.25 -3.99 -10.56
CA VAL A 108 11.17 -4.49 -9.18
C VAL A 108 11.58 -5.96 -9.18
N HIS A 109 12.66 -6.27 -8.48
CA HIS A 109 13.15 -7.64 -8.35
C HIS A 109 12.24 -8.46 -7.45
N SER A 110 11.94 -7.94 -6.26
CA SER A 110 11.15 -8.66 -5.27
C SER A 110 10.25 -7.72 -4.46
N SER A 111 9.13 -8.27 -3.97
CA SER A 111 8.27 -7.67 -2.96
C SER A 111 7.92 -8.73 -1.94
N ARG A 112 8.20 -8.46 -0.67
CA ARG A 112 7.92 -9.40 0.40
C ARG A 112 7.41 -8.71 1.66
N VAL A 113 6.63 -9.45 2.42
CA VAL A 113 6.17 -9.05 3.75
C VAL A 113 7.28 -9.33 4.76
N VAL A 114 7.53 -8.37 5.64
CA VAL A 114 8.50 -8.46 6.73
C VAL A 114 7.82 -8.17 8.07
N PHE A 115 8.39 -8.65 9.15
CA PHE A 115 7.82 -8.49 10.50
C PHE A 115 6.38 -9.01 10.62
N GLY A 116 6.06 -10.05 9.85
CA GLY A 116 4.73 -10.68 9.84
C GLY A 116 4.57 -11.87 10.79
N GLY A 117 5.58 -12.18 11.58
CA GLY A 117 5.55 -13.29 12.53
C GLY A 117 5.92 -14.64 11.93
N LYS A 118 6.33 -14.69 10.65
CA LYS A 118 6.82 -15.92 9.99
C LYS A 118 8.35 -16.05 10.10
N GLN A 119 9.08 -15.24 9.38
CA GLN A 119 10.55 -15.22 9.40
C GLN A 119 11.10 -14.20 10.40
N GLU A 120 10.45 -13.05 10.53
CA GLU A 120 10.77 -12.02 11.51
C GLU A 120 9.67 -11.90 12.55
N LEU A 121 10.04 -11.51 13.77
CA LEU A 121 9.07 -11.27 14.84
C LEU A 121 8.15 -10.08 14.50
N ARG A 122 6.93 -10.13 14.99
CA ARG A 122 6.00 -9.00 14.86
C ARG A 122 6.46 -7.81 15.65
N VAL A 123 6.30 -6.63 15.06
CA VAL A 123 6.54 -5.33 15.72
C VAL A 123 5.27 -4.48 15.75
N SER A 124 4.22 -4.89 15.04
CA SER A 124 2.93 -4.19 14.93
C SER A 124 1.83 -5.19 14.57
N ASP A 125 0.57 -4.79 14.66
CA ASP A 125 -0.58 -5.51 14.11
C ASP A 125 -0.63 -5.44 12.57
N HIS A 126 0.14 -4.56 11.95
CA HIS A 126 0.49 -4.60 10.54
C HIS A 126 1.89 -5.19 10.33
N ALA A 127 2.06 -5.97 9.29
CA ALA A 127 3.39 -6.34 8.81
C ALA A 127 4.00 -5.21 7.98
N GLY A 128 5.31 -5.23 7.81
CA GLY A 128 6.01 -4.33 6.91
C GLY A 128 6.04 -4.87 5.47
N VAL A 129 6.39 -4.01 4.53
CA VAL A 129 6.61 -4.36 3.12
C VAL A 129 8.02 -3.94 2.72
N LEU A 130 8.73 -4.84 2.10
CA LEU A 130 10.07 -4.59 1.56
C LEU A 130 10.09 -4.88 0.06
N ILE A 131 10.56 -3.92 -0.72
CA ILE A 131 10.83 -4.14 -2.15
C ILE A 131 12.32 -3.97 -2.45
N GLU A 132 12.78 -4.70 -3.46
CA GLU A 132 14.09 -4.53 -4.04
C GLU A 132 13.91 -4.06 -5.49
N VAL A 133 14.48 -2.89 -5.79
CA VAL A 133 14.44 -2.29 -7.13
C VAL A 133 15.81 -2.47 -7.79
N GLU A 134 15.82 -2.93 -9.02
CA GLU A 134 17.06 -3.05 -9.80
C GLU A 134 17.55 -1.66 -10.21
N ARG A 135 18.86 -1.47 -10.17
CA ARG A 135 19.52 -0.24 -10.64
C ARG A 135 19.83 -0.31 -12.13
#